data_6afd25aa94d28dbccf90edf2e2c86ebb
#
_entry.id   6afd25aa94d28dbccf90edf2e2c86ebb
#
_cell.length_a   1.000
_cell.length_b   1.000
_cell.length_c   1.000
_cell.angle_alpha   90.00
_cell.angle_beta   90.00
_cell.angle_gamma   90.00
#
_symmetry.space_group_name_H-M   'P 1'
#
loop_
_entity.id
_entity.type
_entity.pdbx_description
1 polymer ?
#
loop_
_entity_poly.entity_id
_entity_poly.type
_entity_poly.pdbx_seq_one_letter_code
_entity_poly.pdbx_strand_id
1 'polypeptide(L)'
;MAYNKAKIVEAAQKNLNQGRISQAIVDYQQILRNEPRDQVTLMTIGDLFVRQGDTFQALEYFERLANLFLNDGFITKAIAIYKKIAKLAPEETRPLERLAELYVQQGVLSEARPLYLQLAESHLKAGRQPQAV
;
A
#
# COMPACT_ATOMS: atom_id res chain seq x y z
N MET A 1 9.61 -28.40 -11.68
CA MET A 1 9.34 -27.64 -12.90
C MET A 1 9.96 -26.26 -12.81
N ALA A 2 10.51 -25.80 -13.91
CA ALA A 2 11.14 -24.47 -13.92
C ALA A 2 10.09 -23.37 -13.75
N TYR A 3 10.43 -22.38 -12.96
CA TYR A 3 9.61 -21.19 -12.80
C TYR A 3 9.48 -20.46 -14.13
N ASN A 4 8.25 -20.09 -14.48
CA ASN A 4 7.98 -19.34 -15.70
C ASN A 4 6.97 -18.22 -15.41
N LYS A 5 7.51 -17.03 -15.17
CA LYS A 5 6.73 -15.84 -14.81
C LYS A 5 5.69 -15.50 -15.88
N ALA A 6 6.08 -15.55 -17.16
CA ALA A 6 5.18 -15.20 -18.26
C ALA A 6 3.94 -16.08 -18.29
N LYS A 7 4.10 -17.38 -18.08
CA LYS A 7 2.98 -18.31 -18.03
C LYS A 7 2.08 -18.06 -16.84
N ILE A 8 2.65 -17.73 -15.68
CA ILE A 8 1.88 -17.41 -14.48
C ILE A 8 1.06 -16.14 -14.71
N VAL A 9 1.67 -15.10 -15.27
CA VAL A 9 0.95 -13.85 -15.59
C VAL A 9 -0.19 -14.13 -16.56
N GLU A 10 0.05 -14.93 -17.57
CA GLU A 10 -0.97 -15.30 -18.55
C GLU A 10 -2.15 -16.01 -17.87
N ALA A 11 -1.87 -16.96 -16.98
CA ALA A 11 -2.90 -17.66 -16.21
C ALA A 11 -3.69 -16.71 -15.32
N ALA A 12 -2.99 -15.79 -14.64
CA ALA A 12 -3.62 -14.78 -13.79
C ALA A 12 -4.55 -13.86 -14.59
N GLN A 13 -4.11 -13.39 -15.74
CA GLN A 13 -4.92 -12.55 -16.61
C GLN A 13 -6.18 -13.29 -17.10
N LYS A 14 -6.03 -14.56 -17.44
CA LYS A 14 -7.17 -15.39 -17.82
C LYS A 14 -8.17 -15.51 -16.68
N ASN A 15 -7.69 -15.73 -15.46
CA ASN A 15 -8.56 -15.80 -14.29
C ASN A 15 -9.27 -14.47 -14.05
N LEU A 16 -8.58 -13.33 -14.21
CA LEU A 16 -9.21 -12.02 -14.08
C LEU A 16 -10.30 -11.79 -15.12
N ASN A 17 -10.04 -12.19 -16.36
CA ASN A 17 -11.03 -12.08 -17.44
C ASN A 17 -12.29 -12.91 -17.18
N GLN A 18 -12.16 -13.97 -16.41
CA GLN A 18 -13.27 -14.84 -16.00
C GLN A 18 -13.89 -14.43 -14.65
N GLY A 19 -13.45 -13.33 -14.07
CA GLY A 19 -13.94 -12.85 -12.77
C GLY A 19 -13.41 -13.63 -11.58
N ARG A 20 -12.39 -14.44 -11.77
CA ARG A 20 -11.79 -15.26 -10.70
C ARG A 20 -10.65 -14.51 -10.01
N ILE A 21 -10.99 -13.48 -9.26
CA ILE A 21 -9.99 -12.59 -8.62
C ILE A 21 -9.15 -13.36 -7.61
N SER A 22 -9.77 -14.17 -6.76
CA SER A 22 -9.03 -14.95 -5.74
C SER A 22 -7.99 -15.86 -6.36
N GLN A 23 -8.33 -16.52 -7.48
CA GLN A 23 -7.41 -17.39 -8.16
C GLN A 23 -6.26 -16.61 -8.80
N ALA A 24 -6.55 -15.45 -9.36
CA ALA A 24 -5.52 -14.58 -9.93
C ALA A 24 -4.54 -14.12 -8.84
N ILE A 25 -5.03 -13.80 -7.64
CA ILE A 25 -4.16 -13.45 -6.51
C ILE A 25 -3.21 -14.60 -6.18
N VAL A 26 -3.72 -15.81 -6.12
CA VAL A 26 -2.88 -17.01 -5.86
C VAL A 26 -1.79 -17.13 -6.93
N ASP A 27 -2.13 -16.90 -8.18
CA ASP A 27 -1.15 -16.94 -9.28
C ASP A 27 -0.06 -15.89 -9.08
N TYR A 28 -0.42 -14.64 -8.80
CA TYR A 28 0.56 -13.58 -8.55
C TYR A 28 1.39 -13.84 -7.30
N GLN A 29 0.80 -14.41 -6.26
CA GLN A 29 1.54 -14.77 -5.04
C GLN A 29 2.63 -15.79 -5.34
N GLN A 30 2.41 -16.66 -6.31
CA GLN A 30 3.43 -17.61 -6.76
C GLN A 30 4.64 -16.87 -7.35
N ILE A 31 4.41 -15.77 -8.07
CA ILE A 31 5.51 -14.92 -8.57
C ILE A 31 6.31 -14.37 -7.41
N LEU A 32 5.64 -13.85 -6.35
CA LEU A 32 6.35 -13.29 -5.19
C LEU A 32 7.19 -14.32 -4.45
N ARG A 33 6.80 -15.60 -4.45
CA ARG A 33 7.61 -16.64 -3.84
C ARG A 33 8.96 -16.81 -4.54
N ASN A 34 9.00 -16.56 -5.84
CA ASN A 34 10.22 -16.64 -6.63
C ASN A 34 10.95 -15.29 -6.74
N GLU A 35 10.19 -14.19 -6.76
CA GLU A 35 10.70 -12.83 -6.89
C GLU A 35 10.07 -11.94 -5.80
N PRO A 36 10.53 -12.03 -4.54
CA PRO A 36 9.89 -11.31 -3.42
C PRO A 36 9.93 -9.79 -3.53
N ARG A 37 10.81 -9.25 -4.36
CA ARG A 37 10.98 -7.81 -4.53
C ARG A 37 10.34 -7.27 -5.81
N ASP A 38 9.51 -8.08 -6.48
CA ASP A 38 8.87 -7.65 -7.73
C ASP A 38 7.81 -6.61 -7.44
N GLN A 39 8.14 -5.35 -7.75
CA GLN A 39 7.32 -4.19 -7.46
C GLN A 39 5.97 -4.23 -8.16
N VAL A 40 5.96 -4.63 -9.43
CA VAL A 40 4.73 -4.70 -10.21
C VAL A 40 3.77 -5.73 -9.60
N THR A 41 4.29 -6.87 -9.19
CA THR A 41 3.47 -7.93 -8.59
C THR A 41 2.91 -7.52 -7.24
N LEU A 42 3.72 -6.87 -6.39
CA LEU A 42 3.23 -6.34 -5.10
C LEU A 42 2.08 -5.36 -5.30
N MET A 43 2.22 -4.43 -6.24
CA MET A 43 1.19 -3.46 -6.56
C MET A 43 -0.07 -4.16 -7.07
N THR A 44 0.10 -5.10 -8.00
CA THR A 44 -1.01 -5.83 -8.60
C THR A 44 -1.83 -6.59 -7.56
N ILE A 45 -1.16 -7.31 -6.66
CA ILE A 45 -1.85 -8.05 -5.61
C ILE A 45 -2.60 -7.11 -4.66
N GLY A 46 -1.96 -6.00 -4.27
CA GLY A 46 -2.61 -4.99 -3.43
C GLY A 46 -3.89 -4.46 -4.09
N ASP A 47 -3.81 -4.11 -5.37
CA ASP A 47 -4.97 -3.61 -6.12
C ASP A 47 -6.08 -4.66 -6.23
N LEU A 48 -5.72 -5.93 -6.40
CA LEU A 48 -6.70 -7.01 -6.47
C LEU A 48 -7.42 -7.23 -5.13
N PHE A 49 -6.72 -7.12 -4.02
CA PHE A 49 -7.36 -7.18 -2.72
C PHE A 49 -8.30 -6.00 -2.48
N VAL A 50 -7.94 -4.80 -2.96
CA VAL A 50 -8.85 -3.64 -2.93
C VAL A 50 -10.14 -3.97 -3.68
N ARG A 51 -10.03 -4.56 -4.87
CA ARG A 51 -11.20 -4.96 -5.67
C ARG A 51 -12.09 -5.99 -4.96
N GLN A 52 -11.49 -6.85 -4.13
CA GLN A 52 -12.24 -7.81 -3.32
C GLN A 52 -12.86 -7.20 -2.05
N GLY A 53 -12.52 -5.96 -1.74
CA GLY A 53 -12.92 -5.33 -0.49
C GLY A 53 -12.12 -5.76 0.71
N ASP A 54 -11.00 -6.45 0.51
CA ASP A 54 -10.12 -6.90 1.59
C ASP A 54 -9.03 -5.85 1.84
N THR A 55 -9.42 -4.80 2.54
CA THR A 55 -8.54 -3.66 2.82
C THR A 55 -7.33 -4.08 3.66
N PHE A 56 -7.53 -4.96 4.62
CA PHE A 56 -6.45 -5.41 5.50
C PHE A 56 -5.31 -6.04 4.71
N GLN A 57 -5.61 -6.98 3.82
CA GLN A 57 -4.60 -7.60 2.98
C GLN A 57 -3.97 -6.62 1.99
N ALA A 58 -4.80 -5.75 1.40
CA ALA A 58 -4.29 -4.73 0.48
C ALA A 58 -3.23 -3.85 1.15
N LEU A 59 -3.50 -3.40 2.38
CA LEU A 59 -2.56 -2.56 3.13
C LEU A 59 -1.24 -3.28 3.38
N GLU A 60 -1.26 -4.56 3.68
CA GLU A 60 -0.03 -5.32 3.90
C GLU A 60 0.87 -5.32 2.66
N TYR A 61 0.30 -5.55 1.48
CA TYR A 61 1.07 -5.56 0.24
C TYR A 61 1.58 -4.17 -0.12
N PHE A 62 0.77 -3.13 0.06
CA PHE A 62 1.21 -1.75 -0.20
C PHE A 62 2.30 -1.31 0.78
N GLU A 63 2.23 -1.71 2.04
CA GLU A 63 3.28 -1.41 3.02
C GLU A 63 4.59 -2.09 2.65
N ARG A 64 4.54 -3.34 2.22
CA ARG A 64 5.73 -4.04 1.73
C ARG A 64 6.35 -3.31 0.55
N LEU A 65 5.51 -2.84 -0.38
CA LEU A 65 5.98 -2.09 -1.55
C LEU A 65 6.60 -0.76 -1.15
N ALA A 66 5.96 -0.01 -0.25
CA ALA A 66 6.50 1.26 0.23
C ALA A 66 7.86 1.07 0.90
N ASN A 67 8.01 0.05 1.74
CA ASN A 67 9.26 -0.27 2.40
C ASN A 67 10.35 -0.64 1.39
N LEU A 68 9.99 -1.37 0.36
CA LEU A 68 10.91 -1.73 -0.71
C LEU A 68 11.44 -0.47 -1.41
N PHE A 69 10.55 0.47 -1.75
CA PHE A 69 10.94 1.72 -2.37
C PHE A 69 11.86 2.54 -1.47
N LEU A 70 11.56 2.60 -0.16
CA LEU A 70 12.39 3.33 0.80
C LEU A 70 13.77 2.71 0.92
N ASN A 71 13.85 1.38 0.98
CA ASN A 71 15.13 0.67 1.06
C ASN A 71 15.99 0.92 -0.18
N ASP A 72 15.37 1.11 -1.33
CA ASP A 72 16.07 1.37 -2.59
C ASP A 72 16.32 2.86 -2.84
N GLY A 73 15.89 3.74 -1.93
CA GLY A 73 16.10 5.18 -2.03
C GLY A 73 15.08 5.90 -2.93
N PHE A 74 14.00 5.24 -3.31
CA PHE A 74 12.95 5.83 -4.16
C PHE A 74 11.87 6.50 -3.31
N ILE A 75 12.22 7.62 -2.68
CA ILE A 75 11.34 8.33 -1.74
C ILE A 75 10.05 8.79 -2.41
N THR A 76 10.13 9.35 -3.62
CA THR A 76 8.97 9.83 -4.36
C THR A 76 7.96 8.71 -4.63
N LYS A 77 8.45 7.54 -5.01
CA LYS A 77 7.59 6.36 -5.22
C LYS A 77 6.97 5.88 -3.92
N ALA A 78 7.72 5.89 -2.83
CA ALA A 78 7.19 5.54 -1.51
C ALA A 78 6.08 6.49 -1.08
N ILE A 79 6.24 7.79 -1.32
CA ILE A 79 5.21 8.79 -1.04
C ILE A 79 3.92 8.47 -1.78
N ALA A 80 4.00 8.12 -3.05
CA ALA A 80 2.82 7.75 -3.84
C ALA A 80 2.08 6.57 -3.22
N ILE A 81 2.81 5.57 -2.73
CA ILE A 81 2.20 4.41 -2.08
C ILE A 81 1.58 4.79 -0.73
N TYR A 82 2.25 5.60 0.09
CA TYR A 82 1.68 6.05 1.36
C TYR A 82 0.43 6.90 1.17
N LYS A 83 0.34 7.69 0.10
CA LYS A 83 -0.91 8.40 -0.25
C LYS A 83 -2.04 7.41 -0.51
N LYS A 84 -1.75 6.34 -1.22
CA LYS A 84 -2.71 5.28 -1.50
C LYS A 84 -3.15 4.59 -0.21
N ILE A 85 -2.20 4.28 0.68
CA ILE A 85 -2.48 3.67 1.99
C ILE A 85 -3.38 4.60 2.82
N ALA A 86 -3.07 5.89 2.86
CA ALA A 86 -3.85 6.87 3.62
C ALA A 86 -5.30 6.95 3.12
N LYS A 87 -5.52 6.84 1.82
CA LYS A 87 -6.88 6.82 1.25
C LYS A 87 -7.66 5.56 1.61
N LEU A 88 -6.98 4.43 1.71
CA LEU A 88 -7.60 3.15 2.06
C LEU A 88 -7.95 3.06 3.54
N ALA A 89 -7.17 3.72 4.39
CA ALA A 89 -7.35 3.69 5.84
C ALA A 89 -7.39 5.12 6.40
N PRO A 90 -8.42 5.91 6.06
CA PRO A 90 -8.47 7.32 6.43
C PRO A 90 -8.57 7.56 7.93
N GLU A 91 -9.02 6.58 8.70
CA GLU A 91 -9.13 6.65 10.15
C GLU A 91 -7.77 6.46 10.86
N GLU A 92 -6.77 5.94 10.16
CA GLU A 92 -5.46 5.72 10.75
C GLU A 92 -4.55 6.94 10.57
N THR A 93 -3.83 7.29 11.63
CA THR A 93 -2.92 8.45 11.61
C THR A 93 -1.52 8.09 11.13
N ARG A 94 -1.10 6.84 11.30
CA ARG A 94 0.27 6.41 10.99
C ARG A 94 0.69 6.66 9.54
N PRO A 95 -0.13 6.36 8.53
CA PRO A 95 0.24 6.66 7.15
C PRO A 95 0.46 8.16 6.90
N LEU A 96 -0.34 9.02 7.53
CA LEU A 96 -0.19 10.47 7.43
C LEU A 96 1.10 10.94 8.09
N GLU A 97 1.44 10.39 9.26
CA GLU A 97 2.71 10.67 9.95
C GLU A 97 3.89 10.33 9.04
N ARG A 98 3.84 9.16 8.43
CA ARG A 98 4.90 8.70 7.55
C ARG A 98 5.03 9.59 6.31
N LEU A 99 3.90 9.98 5.71
CA LEU A 99 3.88 10.92 4.59
C LEU A 99 4.52 12.25 4.96
N ALA A 100 4.12 12.82 6.11
CA ALA A 100 4.67 14.10 6.57
C ALA A 100 6.19 14.01 6.74
N GLU A 101 6.68 12.94 7.37
CA GLU A 101 8.12 12.71 7.56
C GLU A 101 8.85 12.64 6.21
N LEU A 102 8.29 11.93 5.24
CA LEU A 102 8.92 11.77 3.92
C LEU A 102 8.96 13.09 3.15
N TYR A 103 7.90 13.91 3.24
CA TYR A 103 7.91 15.24 2.62
C TYR A 103 8.96 16.14 3.27
N VAL A 104 9.10 16.11 4.59
CA VAL A 104 10.16 16.85 5.28
C VAL A 104 11.53 16.38 4.80
N GLN A 105 11.72 15.08 4.69
CA GLN A 105 12.98 14.49 4.21
C GLN A 105 13.32 14.95 2.79
N GLN A 106 12.31 15.15 1.95
CA GLN A 106 12.50 15.69 0.59
C GLN A 106 12.65 17.22 0.57
N GLY A 107 12.42 17.90 1.68
CA GLY A 107 12.44 19.35 1.75
C GLY A 107 11.17 20.02 1.19
N VAL A 108 10.08 19.26 1.00
CA VAL A 108 8.81 19.78 0.47
C VAL A 108 7.90 20.14 1.63
N LEU A 109 8.22 21.25 2.30
CA LEU A 109 7.52 21.66 3.53
C LEU A 109 6.08 22.10 3.26
N SER A 110 5.78 22.61 2.07
CA SER A 110 4.43 23.01 1.69
C SER A 110 3.45 21.83 1.70
N GLU A 111 3.93 20.63 1.41
CA GLU A 111 3.11 19.41 1.45
C GLU A 111 3.07 18.80 2.85
N ALA A 112 4.14 18.94 3.62
CA ALA A 112 4.21 18.40 4.98
C ALA A 112 3.30 19.15 5.96
N ARG A 113 3.22 20.47 5.83
CA ARG A 113 2.48 21.32 6.78
C ARG A 113 1.00 20.94 6.91
N PRO A 114 0.22 20.78 5.81
CA PRO A 114 -1.18 20.40 5.94
C PRO A 114 -1.36 19.04 6.64
N LEU A 115 -0.43 18.12 6.45
CA LEU A 115 -0.49 16.80 7.08
C LEU A 115 -0.29 16.90 8.59
N TYR A 116 0.67 17.72 9.04
CA TYR A 116 0.88 17.93 10.48
C TYR A 116 -0.32 18.62 11.13
N LEU A 117 -0.96 19.57 10.43
CA LEU A 117 -2.18 20.19 10.92
C LEU A 117 -3.31 19.17 11.06
N GLN A 118 -3.49 18.32 10.06
CA GLN A 118 -4.48 17.26 10.08
C GLN A 118 -4.23 16.27 11.22
N LEU A 119 -2.98 15.91 11.45
CA LEU A 119 -2.58 15.03 12.55
C LEU A 119 -2.88 15.68 13.91
N ALA A 120 -2.57 16.97 14.07
CA ALA A 120 -2.87 17.70 15.29
C ALA A 120 -4.38 17.72 15.57
N GLU A 121 -5.20 17.96 14.55
CA GLU A 121 -6.66 17.92 14.67
C GLU A 121 -7.16 16.54 15.09
N SER A 122 -6.61 15.49 14.50
CA SER A 122 -6.96 14.11 14.84
C SER A 122 -6.64 13.79 16.29
N HIS A 123 -5.47 14.20 16.77
CA HIS A 123 -5.09 14.01 18.18
C HIS A 123 -5.97 14.79 19.12
N LEU A 124 -6.32 16.02 18.78
CA LEU A 124 -7.25 16.83 19.58
C LEU A 124 -8.62 16.20 19.66
N LYS A 125 -9.14 15.69 18.54
CA LYS A 125 -10.42 14.98 18.52
C LYS A 125 -10.40 13.75 19.41
N ALA A 126 -9.34 12.96 19.34
CA ALA A 126 -9.18 11.77 20.17
C ALA A 126 -9.15 12.13 21.66
N GLY A 127 -8.45 13.22 22.02
CA GLY A 127 -8.37 13.69 23.39
C GLY A 127 -9.67 14.28 23.93
N ARG A 128 -10.58 14.72 23.05
CA ARG A 128 -11.88 15.27 23.44
C ARG A 128 -12.99 14.25 23.52
N GLN A 129 -12.78 13.06 22.98
CA GLN A 129 -13.80 12.03 23.03
C GLN A 129 -14.00 11.57 24.47
N PRO A 130 -15.26 11.52 24.95
CA PRO A 130 -15.48 10.98 26.29
C PRO A 130 -15.01 9.53 26.31
N GLN A 131 -14.18 9.21 27.30
CA GLN A 131 -13.73 7.84 27.46
C GLN A 131 -14.92 6.96 27.79
N ALA A 132 -15.01 5.83 27.09
CA ALA A 132 -16.01 4.83 27.44
C ALA A 132 -15.76 4.35 28.84
N VAL A 133 -16.73 4.56 29.69
CA VAL A 133 -16.66 4.17 31.10
C VAL A 133 -17.02 2.70 31.19
#